data_694647f89389902256cc2cfb163c93b4
#
_entry.id   694647f89389902256cc2cfb163c93b4
#
_cell.length_a   1.000
_cell.length_b   1.000
_cell.length_c   1.000
_cell.angle_alpha   90.00
_cell.angle_beta   90.00
_cell.angle_gamma   90.00
#
_symmetry.space_group_name_H-M   'P 1'
#
loop_
_entity.id
_entity.type
_entity.pdbx_description
1 polymer ?
#
loop_
_entity_poly.entity_id
_entity_poly.type
_entity_poly.pdbx_seq_one_letter_code
_entity_poly.pdbx_strand_id
1 'polypeptide(L)'
;MLRSHTLEDERIKLSKIVQLYNEQKEKLNELTQKLEYLEKNSIEYFQQVGFSSSLIENYRQYILKTDSELKTQKEVIQRLEKELNVQQQSTKKAYIELKTIENLKEKQKEEYNKLVLHEEMKTLDDITNSKRSA
;
A
#
# COMPACT_ATOMS: atom_id res chain seq x y z
N MET A 1 -18.85 6.11 11.30
CA MET A 1 -18.04 7.29 10.99
C MET A 1 -16.59 7.16 11.42
N LEU A 2 -16.31 6.88 12.69
CA LEU A 2 -14.92 6.67 13.16
C LEU A 2 -14.19 5.56 12.39
N ARG A 3 -14.87 4.46 12.09
CA ARG A 3 -14.28 3.33 11.33
C ARG A 3 -14.04 3.66 9.87
N SER A 4 -14.90 4.46 9.24
CA SER A 4 -14.68 4.97 7.88
C SER A 4 -13.47 5.90 7.82
N HIS A 5 -13.32 6.77 8.81
CA HIS A 5 -12.15 7.64 8.91
C HIS A 5 -10.87 6.83 9.10
N THR A 6 -10.90 5.80 9.93
CA THR A 6 -9.75 4.94 10.16
C THR A 6 -9.28 4.26 8.86
N LEU A 7 -10.21 3.73 8.07
CA LEU A 7 -9.89 3.12 6.78
C LEU A 7 -9.32 4.14 5.80
N GLU A 8 -9.92 5.32 5.72
CA GLU A 8 -9.45 6.41 4.87
C GLU A 8 -8.04 6.86 5.25
N ASP A 9 -7.79 7.03 6.55
CA ASP A 9 -6.47 7.39 7.07
C ASP A 9 -5.42 6.32 6.71
N GLU A 10 -5.78 5.04 6.84
CA GLU A 10 -4.89 3.93 6.49
C GLU A 10 -4.62 3.87 4.99
N ARG A 11 -5.61 4.14 4.14
CA ARG A 11 -5.45 4.23 2.69
C ARG A 11 -4.53 5.36 2.29
N ILE A 12 -4.63 6.51 2.93
CA ILE A 12 -3.76 7.66 2.68
C ILE A 12 -2.31 7.32 3.04
N LYS A 13 -2.09 6.70 4.19
CA LYS A 13 -0.76 6.24 4.62
C LYS A 13 -0.19 5.24 3.62
N LEU A 14 -0.98 4.27 3.20
CA LEU A 14 -0.58 3.28 2.21
C LEU A 14 -0.16 3.93 0.90
N SER A 15 -0.97 4.86 0.39
CA SER A 15 -0.69 5.60 -0.85
C SER A 15 0.63 6.35 -0.78
N LYS A 16 0.93 6.99 0.34
CA LYS A 16 2.20 7.71 0.55
C LYS A 16 3.40 6.77 0.53
N ILE A 17 3.27 5.62 1.19
CA ILE A 17 4.35 4.61 1.21
C ILE A 17 4.58 4.03 -0.17
N VAL A 18 3.52 3.71 -0.91
CA VAL A 18 3.60 3.19 -2.29
C VAL A 18 4.30 4.21 -3.20
N GLN A 19 3.94 5.48 -3.10
CA GLN A 19 4.56 6.53 -3.89
C GLN A 19 6.06 6.64 -3.58
N LEU A 20 6.42 6.67 -2.30
CA LEU A 20 7.82 6.73 -1.87
C LEU A 20 8.60 5.50 -2.33
N TYR A 21 8.02 4.32 -2.20
CA TYR A 21 8.61 3.06 -2.66
C TYR A 21 8.91 3.10 -4.16
N ASN A 22 7.96 3.56 -4.97
CA ASN A 22 8.13 3.65 -6.41
C ASN A 22 9.21 4.67 -6.80
N GLU A 23 9.26 5.82 -6.13
CA GLU A 23 10.31 6.83 -6.33
C GLU A 23 11.70 6.28 -6.00
N GLN A 24 11.82 5.56 -4.91
CA GLN A 24 13.10 4.97 -4.49
C GLN A 24 13.52 3.82 -5.38
N LYS A 25 12.58 3.05 -5.91
CA LYS A 25 12.87 2.00 -6.91
C LYS A 25 13.40 2.59 -8.20
N GLU A 26 12.83 3.68 -8.66
CA GLU A 26 13.30 4.40 -9.84
C GLU A 26 14.72 4.90 -9.65
N LYS A 27 15.02 5.46 -8.48
CA LYS A 27 16.38 5.88 -8.12
C LYS A 27 17.36 4.71 -8.12
N LEU A 28 16.95 3.56 -7.59
CA LEU A 28 17.76 2.34 -7.63
C LEU A 28 18.07 1.91 -9.07
N ASN A 29 17.07 1.97 -9.93
CA ASN A 29 17.21 1.62 -11.34
C ASN A 29 18.21 2.57 -12.06
N GLU A 30 18.11 3.86 -11.80
CA GLU A 30 19.03 4.86 -12.34
C GLU A 30 20.47 4.60 -11.88
N LEU A 31 20.67 4.30 -10.60
CA LEU A 31 22.00 3.96 -10.07
C LEU A 31 22.57 2.68 -10.68
N THR A 32 21.72 1.67 -10.86
CA THR A 32 22.11 0.41 -11.49
C THR A 32 22.56 0.63 -12.93
N GLN A 33 21.79 1.38 -13.70
CA GLN A 33 22.12 1.71 -15.09
C GLN A 33 23.41 2.53 -15.18
N LYS A 34 23.60 3.47 -14.27
CA LYS A 34 24.81 4.28 -14.21
C LYS A 34 26.06 3.43 -13.95
N LEU A 35 25.96 2.51 -12.98
CA LEU A 35 27.07 1.60 -12.65
C LEU A 35 27.39 0.69 -13.81
N GLU A 36 26.40 0.09 -14.46
CA GLU A 36 26.58 -0.75 -15.65
C GLU A 36 27.25 0.01 -16.78
N TYR A 37 26.82 1.23 -17.03
CA TYR A 37 27.40 2.10 -18.06
C TYR A 37 28.89 2.38 -17.75
N LEU A 38 29.20 2.73 -16.50
CA LEU A 38 30.58 3.01 -16.08
C LEU A 38 31.47 1.78 -16.23
N GLU A 39 31.01 0.61 -15.85
CA GLU A 39 31.77 -0.64 -15.95
C GLU A 39 32.02 -1.06 -17.41
N LYS A 40 30.98 -0.96 -18.25
CA LYS A 40 31.06 -1.36 -19.65
C LYS A 40 31.92 -0.43 -20.48
N ASN A 41 31.92 0.87 -20.20
CA ASN A 41 32.54 1.89 -21.04
C ASN A 41 33.89 2.39 -20.49
N SER A 42 34.40 1.78 -19.42
CA SER A 42 35.68 2.19 -18.83
C SER A 42 36.87 2.13 -19.79
N ILE A 43 36.98 1.05 -20.53
CA ILE A 43 38.07 0.85 -21.48
C ILE A 43 38.02 1.88 -22.62
N GLU A 44 36.85 2.09 -23.20
CA GLU A 44 36.61 3.07 -24.24
C GLU A 44 36.92 4.48 -23.76
N TYR A 45 36.49 4.81 -22.53
CA TYR A 45 36.80 6.10 -21.91
C TYR A 45 38.31 6.34 -21.83
N PHE A 46 39.07 5.36 -21.32
CA PHE A 46 40.54 5.47 -21.20
C PHE A 46 41.26 5.48 -22.53
N GLN A 47 40.73 4.83 -23.56
CA GLN A 47 41.28 4.91 -24.93
C GLN A 47 41.17 6.32 -25.48
N GLN A 48 40.12 7.06 -25.17
CA GLN A 48 39.90 8.43 -25.61
C GLN A 48 40.71 9.46 -24.81
N VAL A 49 40.73 9.30 -23.48
CA VAL A 49 41.28 10.31 -22.56
C VAL A 49 42.71 10.02 -22.12
N GLY A 50 43.15 8.77 -22.25
CA GLY A 50 44.48 8.28 -21.87
C GLY A 50 44.44 7.45 -20.60
N PHE A 51 45.50 6.65 -20.41
CA PHE A 51 45.64 5.73 -19.29
C PHE A 51 46.57 6.29 -18.20
N SER A 52 46.34 7.53 -17.74
CA SER A 52 47.11 8.05 -16.61
C SER A 52 46.65 7.40 -15.31
N SER A 53 47.59 7.17 -14.38
CA SER A 53 47.29 6.59 -13.07
C SER A 53 46.27 7.41 -12.29
N SER A 54 46.34 8.74 -12.41
CA SER A 54 45.43 9.66 -11.77
C SER A 54 44.00 9.49 -12.28
N LEU A 55 43.83 9.42 -13.63
CA LEU A 55 42.52 9.24 -14.24
C LEU A 55 41.91 7.87 -13.90
N ILE A 56 42.73 6.81 -13.95
CA ILE A 56 42.29 5.45 -13.58
C ILE A 56 41.82 5.42 -12.13
N GLU A 57 42.58 6.02 -11.20
CA GLU A 57 42.22 6.05 -9.78
C GLU A 57 40.93 6.85 -9.55
N ASN A 58 40.78 8.02 -10.18
CA ASN A 58 39.56 8.84 -10.07
C ASN A 58 38.33 8.08 -10.58
N TYR A 59 38.48 7.38 -11.71
CA TYR A 59 37.40 6.59 -12.29
C TYR A 59 37.01 5.42 -11.38
N ARG A 60 38.01 4.74 -10.84
CA ARG A 60 37.83 3.67 -9.86
C ARG A 60 37.08 4.15 -8.62
N GLN A 61 37.49 5.30 -8.05
CA GLN A 61 36.82 5.89 -6.90
C GLN A 61 35.37 6.24 -7.21
N TYR A 62 35.09 6.72 -8.41
CA TYR A 62 33.73 7.04 -8.83
C TYR A 62 32.85 5.79 -8.91
N ILE A 63 33.37 4.69 -9.46
CA ILE A 63 32.69 3.39 -9.50
C ILE A 63 32.41 2.88 -8.08
N LEU A 64 33.40 2.92 -7.20
CA LEU A 64 33.25 2.48 -5.80
C LEU A 64 32.19 3.31 -5.06
N LYS A 65 32.19 4.61 -5.28
CA LYS A 65 31.17 5.51 -4.71
C LYS A 65 29.78 5.15 -5.20
N THR A 66 29.62 4.95 -6.50
CA THR A 66 28.34 4.58 -7.10
C THR A 66 27.86 3.21 -6.58
N ASP A 67 28.75 2.24 -6.47
CA ASP A 67 28.44 0.93 -5.90
C ASP A 67 27.98 1.03 -4.43
N SER A 68 28.65 1.88 -3.64
CA SER A 68 28.26 2.15 -2.25
C SER A 68 26.86 2.80 -2.16
N GLU A 69 26.59 3.77 -3.03
CA GLU A 69 25.27 4.41 -3.11
C GLU A 69 24.20 3.38 -3.51
N LEU A 70 24.52 2.47 -4.42
CA LEU A 70 23.62 1.40 -4.83
C LEU A 70 23.27 0.46 -3.67
N LYS A 71 24.27 0.07 -2.88
CA LYS A 71 24.07 -0.78 -1.70
C LYS A 71 23.18 -0.09 -0.66
N THR A 72 23.44 1.18 -0.40
CA THR A 72 22.64 2.00 0.52
C THR A 72 21.19 2.10 0.02
N GLN A 73 21.01 2.31 -1.28
CA GLN A 73 19.68 2.39 -1.88
C GLN A 73 18.90 1.08 -1.78
N LYS A 74 19.58 -0.05 -1.94
CA LYS A 74 18.96 -1.39 -1.74
C LYS A 74 18.46 -1.57 -0.31
N GLU A 75 19.21 -1.08 0.68
CA GLU A 75 18.79 -1.11 2.08
C GLU A 75 17.55 -0.23 2.33
N VAL A 76 17.49 0.94 1.70
CA VAL A 76 16.31 1.82 1.76
C VAL A 76 15.09 1.09 1.20
N ILE A 77 15.23 0.43 0.06
CA ILE A 77 14.14 -0.34 -0.57
C ILE A 77 13.66 -1.46 0.35
N GLN A 78 14.58 -2.20 0.96
CA GLN A 78 14.22 -3.29 1.89
C GLN A 78 13.41 -2.77 3.09
N ARG A 79 13.81 -1.64 3.66
CA ARG A 79 13.06 -1.01 4.77
C ARG A 79 11.66 -0.58 4.33
N LEU A 80 11.56 0.02 3.14
CA LEU A 80 10.27 0.44 2.58
C LEU A 80 9.35 -0.75 2.27
N GLU A 81 9.90 -1.87 1.81
CA GLU A 81 9.13 -3.11 1.59
C GLU A 81 8.51 -3.61 2.90
N LYS A 82 9.26 -3.57 3.99
CA LYS A 82 8.74 -3.94 5.32
C LYS A 82 7.65 -3.00 5.78
N GLU A 83 7.86 -1.70 5.65
CA GLU A 83 6.86 -0.68 5.99
C GLU A 83 5.60 -0.84 5.15
N LEU A 84 5.77 -1.08 3.86
CA LEU A 84 4.66 -1.31 2.93
C LEU A 84 3.84 -2.52 3.34
N ASN A 85 4.50 -3.63 3.67
CA ASN A 85 3.83 -4.85 4.12
C ASN A 85 3.03 -4.61 5.41
N VAL A 86 3.62 -3.94 6.40
CA VAL A 86 2.95 -3.59 7.65
C VAL A 86 1.72 -2.71 7.38
N GLN A 87 1.87 -1.69 6.52
CA GLN A 87 0.78 -0.79 6.20
C GLN A 87 -0.34 -1.47 5.41
N GLN A 88 0.00 -2.39 4.50
CA GLN A 88 -0.98 -3.20 3.78
C GLN A 88 -1.81 -4.04 4.75
N GLN A 89 -1.18 -4.66 5.75
CA GLN A 89 -1.89 -5.44 6.76
C GLN A 89 -2.78 -4.55 7.63
N SER A 90 -2.30 -3.39 8.01
CA SER A 90 -3.08 -2.41 8.79
C SER A 90 -4.31 -1.91 8.02
N THR A 91 -4.15 -1.60 6.74
CA THR A 91 -5.24 -1.17 5.86
C THR A 91 -6.27 -2.28 5.68
N LYS A 92 -5.81 -3.51 5.46
CA LYS A 92 -6.67 -4.69 5.32
C LYS A 92 -7.50 -4.92 6.58
N LYS A 93 -6.86 -4.79 7.75
CA LYS A 93 -7.54 -4.93 9.05
C LYS A 93 -8.64 -3.89 9.22
N ALA A 94 -8.34 -2.63 8.90
CA ALA A 94 -9.33 -1.54 8.96
C ALA A 94 -10.50 -1.78 8.01
N TYR A 95 -10.24 -2.28 6.81
CA TYR A 95 -11.27 -2.65 5.84
C TYR A 95 -12.18 -3.76 6.36
N ILE A 96 -11.60 -4.81 6.92
CA ILE A 96 -12.36 -5.95 7.49
C ILE A 96 -13.22 -5.48 8.66
N GLU A 97 -12.69 -4.65 9.54
CA GLU A 97 -13.42 -4.09 10.67
C GLU A 97 -14.62 -3.27 10.21
N LEU A 98 -14.43 -2.43 9.21
CA LEU A 98 -15.51 -1.62 8.63
C LEU A 98 -16.60 -2.51 8.02
N LYS A 99 -16.22 -3.50 7.22
CA LYS A 99 -17.15 -4.44 6.60
C LYS A 99 -17.92 -5.26 7.62
N THR A 100 -17.26 -5.68 8.69
CA THR A 100 -17.90 -6.41 9.79
C THR A 100 -18.99 -5.57 10.44
N ILE A 101 -18.72 -4.29 10.70
CA ILE A 101 -19.70 -3.35 11.28
C ILE A 101 -20.86 -3.09 10.34
N GLU A 102 -20.58 -2.86 9.05
CA GLU A 102 -21.61 -2.66 8.02
C GLU A 102 -22.54 -3.87 7.92
N ASN A 103 -21.97 -5.08 7.90
CA ASN A 103 -22.73 -6.32 7.83
C ASN A 103 -23.61 -6.50 9.09
N LEU A 104 -23.08 -6.15 10.25
CA LEU A 104 -23.80 -6.22 11.52
C LEU A 104 -25.00 -5.26 11.51
N LYS A 105 -24.81 -4.04 11.05
CA LYS A 105 -25.89 -3.03 10.91
C LYS A 105 -26.96 -3.50 9.95
N GLU A 106 -26.57 -4.07 8.82
CA GLU A 106 -27.49 -4.62 7.82
C GLU A 106 -28.33 -5.75 8.41
N LYS A 107 -27.71 -6.65 9.13
CA LYS A 107 -28.38 -7.76 9.81
C LYS A 107 -29.37 -7.27 10.87
N GLN A 108 -28.99 -6.28 11.67
CA GLN A 108 -29.87 -5.67 12.66
C GLN A 108 -31.07 -5.01 12.00
N LYS A 109 -30.87 -4.33 10.88
CA LYS A 109 -31.93 -3.69 10.10
C LYS A 109 -32.91 -4.73 9.56
N GLU A 110 -32.42 -5.85 9.03
CA GLU A 110 -33.25 -6.96 8.55
C GLU A 110 -34.08 -7.57 9.69
N GLU A 111 -33.48 -7.79 10.84
CA GLU A 111 -34.17 -8.31 12.03
C GLU A 111 -35.25 -7.36 12.51
N TYR A 112 -34.96 -6.07 12.54
CA TYR A 112 -35.92 -5.04 12.89
C TYR A 112 -37.11 -5.03 11.92
N ASN A 113 -36.84 -5.07 10.62
CA ASN A 113 -37.90 -5.11 9.59
C ASN A 113 -38.77 -6.36 9.72
N LYS A 114 -38.18 -7.51 10.04
CA LYS A 114 -38.93 -8.74 10.29
C LYS A 114 -39.86 -8.62 11.51
N LEU A 115 -39.37 -7.99 12.59
CA LEU A 115 -40.20 -7.75 13.78
C LEU A 115 -41.35 -6.81 13.47
N VAL A 116 -41.11 -5.74 12.74
CA VAL A 116 -42.16 -4.80 12.33
C VAL A 116 -43.22 -5.51 11.50
N LEU A 117 -42.80 -6.30 10.52
CA LEU A 117 -43.71 -7.09 9.67
C LEU A 117 -44.53 -8.08 10.49
N HIS A 118 -43.90 -8.78 11.43
CA HIS A 118 -44.58 -9.72 12.30
C HIS A 118 -45.67 -9.04 13.15
N GLU A 119 -45.36 -7.88 13.73
CA GLU A 119 -46.35 -7.08 14.50
C GLU A 119 -47.50 -6.57 13.63
N GLU A 120 -47.21 -6.14 12.42
CA GLU A 120 -48.23 -5.72 11.44
C GLU A 120 -49.16 -6.87 11.08
N MET A 121 -48.62 -8.06 10.82
CA MET A 121 -49.42 -9.27 10.51
C MET A 121 -50.26 -9.70 11.70
N LYS A 122 -49.72 -9.62 12.90
CA LYS A 122 -50.45 -9.93 14.14
C LYS A 122 -51.62 -8.97 14.32
N THR A 123 -51.42 -7.69 14.10
CA THR A 123 -52.45 -6.67 14.15
C THR A 123 -53.57 -6.95 13.13
N LEU A 124 -53.20 -7.32 11.89
CA LEU A 124 -54.17 -7.70 10.86
C LEU A 124 -55.00 -8.94 11.30
N ASP A 125 -54.34 -9.95 11.85
CA ASP A 125 -55.02 -11.17 12.31
C ASP A 125 -56.00 -10.85 13.46
N ASP A 126 -55.60 -9.99 14.40
CA ASP A 126 -56.46 -9.56 15.49
C ASP A 126 -57.69 -8.81 14.99
N ILE A 127 -57.52 -7.93 14.01
CA ILE A 127 -58.61 -7.19 13.37
C ILE A 127 -59.56 -8.16 12.65
N THR A 128 -59.02 -9.11 11.90
CA THR A 128 -59.80 -10.13 11.18
C THR A 128 -60.59 -10.99 12.14
N ASN A 129 -59.97 -11.45 13.22
CA ASN A 129 -60.67 -12.24 14.25
C ASN A 129 -61.77 -11.44 14.93
N SER A 130 -61.52 -10.19 15.25
CA SER A 130 -62.51 -9.29 15.83
C SER A 130 -63.73 -9.13 14.89
N LYS A 131 -63.52 -8.95 13.59
CA LYS A 131 -64.59 -8.90 12.61
C LYS A 131 -65.38 -10.19 12.49
N ARG A 132 -64.71 -11.37 12.60
CA ARG A 132 -65.41 -12.65 12.58
C ARG A 132 -66.23 -12.92 13.83
N SER A 133 -65.79 -12.39 14.96
CA SER A 133 -66.50 -12.53 16.26
C SER A 133 -67.72 -11.60 16.37
N ALA A 134 -67.77 -10.57 15.58
CA ALA A 134 -68.91 -9.66 15.51
C ALA A 134 -69.96 -10.17 14.55
#